data_2784ddac55386e2e99eece9b4bfebc88
#
_entry.id   2784ddac55386e2e99eece9b4bfebc88
#
_cell.length_a   1.000
_cell.length_b   1.000
_cell.length_c   1.000
_cell.angle_alpha   90.00
_cell.angle_beta   90.00
_cell.angle_gamma   90.00
#
_symmetry.space_group_name_H-M   'P 1'
#
loop_
_entity.id
_entity.type
_entity.pdbx_description
1 polymer ?
#
loop_
_entity_poly.entity_id
_entity_poly.type
_entity_poly.pdbx_seq_one_letter_code
_entity_poly.pdbx_strand_id
1 'polypeptide(L)'
;MPNADLKTPTDLSSNATRTVKDALNTILADSFALYLKTKNFHWHVSGPHFRDYHLMLDEQAAQIFASTDDIAERVRKTGNVTLRSIGDIARHQTIKDNDKDFVAPDDMLRELRDDNLKLVEALREAKDIADTAK
;
A
#
# COMPACT_ATOMS: atom_id res chain seq x y z
N MET A 1 3.37 22.18 6.36
CA MET A 1 2.04 22.76 6.03
C MET A 1 1.75 22.54 4.55
N PRO A 2 0.56 22.11 4.18
CA PRO A 2 0.19 22.04 2.77
C PRO A 2 0.17 23.44 2.15
N ASN A 3 0.60 23.54 0.91
CA ASN A 3 0.48 24.75 0.13
C ASN A 3 -1.01 25.04 -0.11
N ALA A 4 -1.43 26.31 0.04
CA ALA A 4 -2.82 26.72 -0.16
C ALA A 4 -3.35 26.35 -1.54
N ASP A 5 -2.51 26.37 -2.56
CA ASP A 5 -2.89 26.01 -3.94
C ASP A 5 -3.26 24.54 -4.09
N LEU A 6 -2.86 23.69 -3.14
CA LEU A 6 -3.14 22.26 -3.15
C LEU A 6 -4.39 21.89 -2.33
N LYS A 7 -5.00 22.84 -1.65
CA LYS A 7 -6.20 22.57 -0.86
C LYS A 7 -7.40 22.27 -1.74
N THR A 8 -8.21 21.33 -1.29
CA THR A 8 -9.47 20.96 -1.92
C THR A 8 -10.61 21.28 -0.95
N PRO A 9 -11.69 21.94 -1.39
CA PRO A 9 -12.84 22.18 -0.52
C PRO A 9 -13.44 20.88 0.02
N THR A 10 -13.75 20.86 1.31
CA THR A 10 -14.38 19.72 1.98
C THR A 10 -15.23 20.21 3.13
N ASP A 11 -16.27 19.46 3.48
CA ASP A 11 -17.10 19.69 4.63
C ASP A 11 -16.58 19.01 5.91
N LEU A 12 -15.50 18.25 5.81
CA LEU A 12 -14.85 17.62 6.95
C LEU A 12 -13.95 18.61 7.68
N SER A 13 -13.81 18.43 9.00
CA SER A 13 -12.88 19.21 9.81
C SER A 13 -11.43 18.91 9.42
N SER A 14 -10.51 19.83 9.77
CA SER A 14 -9.07 19.63 9.55
C SER A 14 -8.54 18.40 10.28
N ASN A 15 -9.04 18.11 11.49
CA ASN A 15 -8.64 16.91 12.23
C ASN A 15 -9.15 15.64 11.56
N ALA A 16 -10.40 15.65 11.09
CA ALA A 16 -10.99 14.52 10.39
C ALA A 16 -10.21 14.19 9.11
N THR A 17 -9.93 15.21 8.29
CA THR A 17 -9.18 15.00 7.03
C THR A 17 -7.76 14.53 7.29
N ARG A 18 -7.09 15.04 8.32
CA ARG A 18 -5.73 14.62 8.67
C ARG A 18 -5.70 13.16 9.11
N THR A 19 -6.64 12.74 9.94
CA THR A 19 -6.72 11.35 10.42
C THR A 19 -6.96 10.38 9.25
N VAL A 20 -7.87 10.71 8.35
CA VAL A 20 -8.14 9.93 7.15
C VAL A 20 -6.92 9.92 6.23
N LYS A 21 -6.30 11.08 6.00
CA LYS A 21 -5.10 11.21 5.18
C LYS A 21 -3.96 10.34 5.70
N ASP A 22 -3.70 10.35 7.01
CA ASP A 22 -2.61 9.59 7.59
C ASP A 22 -2.83 8.08 7.41
N ALA A 23 -4.06 7.61 7.64
CA ALA A 23 -4.42 6.21 7.42
C ALA A 23 -4.26 5.80 5.96
N LEU A 24 -4.76 6.61 5.02
CA LEU A 24 -4.69 6.32 3.59
C LEU A 24 -3.27 6.39 3.05
N ASN A 25 -2.44 7.34 3.51
CA ASN A 25 -1.05 7.42 3.07
C ASN A 25 -0.21 6.24 3.56
N THR A 26 -0.48 5.71 4.75
CA THR A 26 0.15 4.48 5.23
C THR A 26 -0.24 3.29 4.34
N ILE A 27 -1.52 3.17 4.01
CA ILE A 27 -2.01 2.12 3.11
C ILE A 27 -1.40 2.26 1.71
N LEU A 28 -1.29 3.48 1.21
CA LEU A 28 -0.68 3.74 -0.09
C LEU A 28 0.79 3.30 -0.09
N ALA A 29 1.55 3.67 0.94
CA ALA A 29 2.94 3.26 1.09
C ALA A 29 3.07 1.74 1.15
N ASP A 30 2.23 1.08 1.94
CA ASP A 30 2.23 -0.38 2.06
C ASP A 30 1.80 -1.06 0.76
N SER A 31 0.90 -0.45 -0.01
CA SER A 31 0.50 -0.97 -1.32
C SER A 31 1.68 -0.95 -2.30
N PHE A 32 2.45 0.13 -2.35
CA PHE A 32 3.66 0.19 -3.17
C PHE A 32 4.73 -0.79 -2.68
N ALA A 33 4.94 -0.87 -1.37
CA ALA A 33 5.92 -1.81 -0.79
C ALA A 33 5.52 -3.26 -1.09
N LEU A 34 4.25 -3.61 -0.93
CA LEU A 34 3.75 -4.95 -1.23
C LEU A 34 3.80 -5.26 -2.72
N TYR A 35 3.48 -4.28 -3.57
CA TYR A 35 3.63 -4.43 -5.01
C TYR A 35 5.06 -4.82 -5.38
N LEU A 36 6.03 -4.06 -4.92
CA LEU A 36 7.43 -4.32 -5.25
C LEU A 36 7.91 -5.65 -4.67
N LYS A 37 7.53 -5.96 -3.43
CA LYS A 37 7.87 -7.24 -2.79
C LYS A 37 7.29 -8.42 -3.57
N THR A 38 6.05 -8.31 -4.04
CA THR A 38 5.41 -9.33 -4.88
C THR A 38 6.14 -9.48 -6.21
N LYS A 39 6.55 -8.36 -6.84
CA LYS A 39 7.37 -8.40 -8.07
C LYS A 39 8.74 -8.98 -7.81
N ASN A 40 9.39 -8.64 -6.69
CA ASN A 40 10.64 -9.26 -6.28
C ASN A 40 10.49 -10.79 -6.26
N PHE A 41 9.47 -11.31 -5.61
CA PHE A 41 9.23 -12.74 -5.53
C PHE A 41 8.84 -13.34 -6.90
N HIS A 42 8.08 -12.62 -7.70
CA HIS A 42 7.78 -13.00 -9.08
C HIS A 42 9.06 -13.17 -9.90
N TRP A 43 10.01 -12.25 -9.77
CA TRP A 43 11.27 -12.31 -10.49
C TRP A 43 12.19 -13.43 -9.99
N HIS A 44 12.18 -13.71 -8.70
CA HIS A 44 13.17 -14.57 -8.05
C HIS A 44 12.64 -15.95 -7.63
N VAL A 45 11.38 -16.27 -7.90
CA VAL A 45 10.82 -17.57 -7.56
C VAL A 45 11.53 -18.68 -8.36
N SER A 46 11.71 -19.82 -7.71
CA SER A 46 12.34 -21.01 -8.31
C SER A 46 11.56 -22.25 -7.89
N GLY A 47 12.06 -23.42 -8.32
CA GLY A 47 11.51 -24.69 -7.90
C GLY A 47 10.51 -25.29 -8.89
N PRO A 48 9.89 -26.44 -8.53
CA PRO A 48 9.09 -27.24 -9.46
C PRO A 48 7.78 -26.58 -9.89
N HIS A 49 7.30 -25.57 -9.14
CA HIS A 49 6.08 -24.82 -9.46
C HIS A 49 6.38 -23.42 -9.99
N PHE A 50 7.56 -23.22 -10.54
CA PHE A 50 8.03 -21.90 -10.98
C PHE A 50 7.01 -21.15 -11.82
N ARG A 51 6.52 -21.77 -12.89
CA ARG A 51 5.64 -21.08 -13.83
C ARG A 51 4.34 -20.62 -13.18
N ASP A 52 3.71 -21.50 -12.42
CA ASP A 52 2.43 -21.18 -11.77
C ASP A 52 2.58 -20.05 -10.76
N TYR A 53 3.61 -20.11 -9.95
CA TYR A 53 3.86 -19.04 -8.97
C TYR A 53 4.30 -17.74 -9.62
N HIS A 54 5.15 -17.82 -10.63
CA HIS A 54 5.61 -16.66 -11.39
C HIS A 54 4.42 -15.88 -11.99
N LEU A 55 3.51 -16.58 -12.65
CA LEU A 55 2.33 -15.95 -13.26
C LEU A 55 1.35 -15.43 -12.20
N MET A 56 1.09 -16.19 -11.14
CA MET A 56 0.21 -15.80 -10.07
C MET A 56 0.71 -14.51 -9.38
N LEU A 57 2.00 -14.46 -9.09
CA LEU A 57 2.61 -13.30 -8.43
C LEU A 57 2.53 -12.06 -9.31
N ASP A 58 2.70 -12.21 -10.63
CA ASP A 58 2.56 -11.10 -11.56
C ASP A 58 1.13 -10.54 -11.58
N GLU A 59 0.15 -11.42 -11.60
CA GLU A 59 -1.27 -11.01 -11.53
C GLU A 59 -1.60 -10.29 -10.22
N GLN A 60 -1.12 -10.83 -9.09
CA GLN A 60 -1.33 -10.22 -7.79
C GLN A 60 -0.66 -8.84 -7.70
N ALA A 61 0.55 -8.71 -8.22
CA ALA A 61 1.26 -7.44 -8.24
C ALA A 61 0.48 -6.40 -9.05
N ALA A 62 -0.05 -6.78 -10.20
CA ALA A 62 -0.84 -5.88 -11.05
C ALA A 62 -2.11 -5.40 -10.33
N GLN A 63 -2.79 -6.29 -9.60
CA GLN A 63 -3.99 -5.94 -8.83
C GLN A 63 -3.66 -4.95 -7.71
N ILE A 64 -2.58 -5.18 -7.00
CA ILE A 64 -2.13 -4.26 -5.92
C ILE A 64 -1.80 -2.89 -6.52
N PHE A 65 -1.04 -2.86 -7.59
CA PHE A 65 -0.63 -1.61 -8.24
C PHE A 65 -1.85 -0.81 -8.72
N ALA A 66 -2.85 -1.49 -9.27
CA ALA A 66 -4.06 -0.83 -9.77
C ALA A 66 -4.82 -0.06 -8.70
N SER A 67 -4.68 -0.44 -7.42
CA SER A 67 -5.37 0.24 -6.31
C SER A 67 -4.68 1.54 -5.89
N THR A 68 -3.43 1.76 -6.25
CA THR A 68 -2.63 2.89 -5.73
C THR A 68 -3.17 4.24 -6.18
N ASP A 69 -3.57 4.35 -7.42
CA ASP A 69 -4.09 5.61 -7.96
C ASP A 69 -5.35 6.07 -7.22
N ASP A 70 -6.29 5.17 -7.02
CA ASP A 70 -7.54 5.46 -6.31
C ASP A 70 -7.28 5.94 -4.88
N ILE A 71 -6.34 5.29 -4.18
CA ILE A 71 -5.99 5.65 -2.81
C ILE A 71 -5.37 7.05 -2.78
N ALA A 72 -4.41 7.31 -3.66
CA ALA A 72 -3.73 8.60 -3.74
C ALA A 72 -4.73 9.72 -4.06
N GLU A 73 -5.64 9.51 -4.98
CA GLU A 73 -6.64 10.50 -5.35
C GLU A 73 -7.62 10.76 -4.21
N ARG A 74 -7.97 9.73 -3.44
CA ARG A 74 -8.80 9.90 -2.24
C ARG A 74 -8.15 10.82 -1.22
N VAL A 75 -6.85 10.69 -1.01
CA VAL A 75 -6.11 11.60 -0.12
C VAL A 75 -6.22 13.03 -0.65
N ARG A 76 -6.01 13.23 -1.96
CA ARG A 76 -6.11 14.55 -2.55
C ARG A 76 -7.51 15.17 -2.42
N LYS A 77 -8.55 14.34 -2.50
CA LYS A 77 -9.94 14.78 -2.32
C LYS A 77 -10.24 15.28 -0.91
N THR A 78 -9.47 14.88 0.09
CA THR A 78 -9.59 15.42 1.45
C THR A 78 -8.92 16.78 1.62
N GLY A 79 -8.27 17.29 0.58
CA GLY A 79 -7.54 18.56 0.64
C GLY A 79 -6.12 18.43 1.14
N ASN A 80 -5.61 17.20 1.30
CA ASN A 80 -4.26 16.94 1.79
C ASN A 80 -3.35 16.48 0.64
N VAL A 81 -2.05 16.46 0.91
CA VAL A 81 -1.06 15.94 -0.03
C VAL A 81 -0.86 14.44 0.22
N THR A 82 -0.43 13.74 -0.84
CA THR A 82 -0.12 12.33 -0.76
C THR A 82 1.37 12.09 -1.02
N LEU A 83 1.79 10.83 -1.08
CA LEU A 83 3.19 10.45 -1.23
C LEU A 83 3.76 10.91 -2.58
N ARG A 84 5.05 11.26 -2.61
CA ARG A 84 5.68 11.87 -3.79
C ARG A 84 6.89 11.12 -4.32
N SER A 85 7.42 10.13 -3.58
CA SER A 85 8.69 9.52 -3.93
C SER A 85 8.85 8.15 -3.29
N ILE A 86 9.82 7.39 -3.77
CA ILE A 86 10.20 6.10 -3.17
C ILE A 86 10.67 6.32 -1.73
N GLY A 87 11.44 7.38 -1.47
CA GLY A 87 11.87 7.71 -0.11
C GLY A 87 10.68 8.01 0.80
N ASP A 88 9.66 8.66 0.28
CA ASP A 88 8.43 8.95 1.02
C ASP A 88 7.67 7.67 1.35
N ILE A 89 7.60 6.74 0.40
CA ILE A 89 7.03 5.41 0.64
C ILE A 89 7.78 4.71 1.77
N ALA A 90 9.10 4.70 1.72
CA ALA A 90 9.94 4.05 2.75
C ALA A 90 9.71 4.63 4.14
N ARG A 91 9.47 5.95 4.24
CA ARG A 91 9.19 6.59 5.53
C ARG A 91 7.82 6.21 6.11
N HIS A 92 6.86 5.85 5.27
CA HIS A 92 5.48 5.59 5.69
C HIS A 92 5.13 4.10 5.74
N GLN A 93 5.88 3.24 5.04
CA GLN A 93 5.53 1.81 4.98
C GLN A 93 5.66 1.13 6.34
N THR A 94 4.78 0.19 6.60
CA THR A 94 4.83 -0.71 7.75
C THR A 94 5.14 -2.15 7.35
N ILE A 95 4.83 -2.53 6.11
CA ILE A 95 5.21 -3.81 5.54
C ILE A 95 6.74 -3.82 5.35
N LYS A 96 7.38 -4.88 5.79
CA LYS A 96 8.83 -5.00 5.75
C LYS A 96 9.32 -5.45 4.38
N ASP A 97 10.40 -4.84 3.92
CA ASP A 97 11.12 -5.29 2.73
C ASP A 97 11.74 -6.67 2.97
N ASN A 98 12.03 -7.37 1.89
CA ASN A 98 12.81 -8.60 1.93
C ASN A 98 13.92 -8.52 0.88
N ASP A 99 15.14 -8.27 1.35
CA ASP A 99 16.33 -8.12 0.51
C ASP A 99 17.23 -9.36 0.56
N LYS A 100 16.70 -10.50 1.01
CA LYS A 100 17.48 -11.75 1.09
C LYS A 100 17.88 -12.23 -0.29
N ASP A 101 19.07 -12.80 -0.39
CA ASP A 101 19.58 -13.38 -1.65
C ASP A 101 18.71 -14.52 -2.14
N PHE A 102 18.13 -15.28 -1.22
CA PHE A 102 17.24 -16.40 -1.55
C PHE A 102 16.10 -16.49 -0.55
N VAL A 103 14.89 -16.70 -1.07
CA VAL A 103 13.69 -17.02 -0.29
C VAL A 103 13.05 -18.24 -0.92
N ALA A 104 12.79 -19.29 -0.13
CA ALA A 104 12.10 -20.48 -0.62
C ALA A 104 10.68 -20.13 -1.07
N PRO A 105 10.15 -20.76 -2.14
CA PRO A 105 8.81 -20.44 -2.63
C PRO A 105 7.70 -20.49 -1.58
N ASP A 106 7.72 -21.50 -0.71
CA ASP A 106 6.72 -21.60 0.37
C ASP A 106 6.80 -20.43 1.33
N ASP A 107 8.02 -19.97 1.63
CA ASP A 107 8.24 -18.82 2.50
C ASP A 107 7.80 -17.52 1.83
N MET A 108 8.02 -17.40 0.52
CA MET A 108 7.48 -16.27 -0.25
C MET A 108 5.96 -16.15 -0.11
N LEU A 109 5.27 -17.28 -0.30
CA LEU A 109 3.80 -17.30 -0.22
C LEU A 109 3.30 -16.99 1.20
N ARG A 110 3.97 -17.54 2.21
CA ARG A 110 3.63 -17.28 3.61
C ARG A 110 3.79 -15.81 3.96
N GLU A 111 4.91 -15.23 3.57
CA GLU A 111 5.23 -13.83 3.84
C GLU A 111 4.24 -12.89 3.16
N LEU A 112 3.94 -13.14 1.89
CA LEU A 112 2.95 -12.32 1.16
C LEU A 112 1.54 -12.49 1.71
N ARG A 113 1.18 -13.69 2.17
CA ARG A 113 -0.11 -13.90 2.84
C ARG A 113 -0.22 -13.04 4.08
N ASP A 114 0.80 -13.03 4.91
CA ASP A 114 0.80 -12.26 6.16
C ASP A 114 0.77 -10.76 5.86
N ASP A 115 1.51 -10.31 4.87
CA ASP A 115 1.51 -8.91 4.43
C ASP A 115 0.14 -8.48 3.89
N ASN A 116 -0.50 -9.34 3.10
CA ASN A 116 -1.84 -9.06 2.56
C ASN A 116 -2.90 -8.99 3.67
N LEU A 117 -2.82 -9.88 4.67
CA LEU A 117 -3.71 -9.83 5.83
C LEU A 117 -3.54 -8.53 6.60
N LYS A 118 -2.30 -8.09 6.78
CA LYS A 118 -2.00 -6.82 7.45
C LYS A 118 -2.60 -5.64 6.68
N LEU A 119 -2.51 -5.66 5.37
CA LEU A 119 -3.08 -4.61 4.52
C LEU A 119 -4.61 -4.60 4.60
N VAL A 120 -5.25 -5.77 4.61
CA VAL A 120 -6.71 -5.88 4.77
C VAL A 120 -7.15 -5.32 6.11
N GLU A 121 -6.44 -5.63 7.19
CA GLU A 121 -6.73 -5.08 8.52
C GLU A 121 -6.60 -3.56 8.52
N ALA A 122 -5.56 -3.02 7.89
CA ALA A 122 -5.36 -1.58 7.78
C ALA A 122 -6.48 -0.90 6.99
N LEU A 123 -6.96 -1.54 5.92
CA LEU A 123 -8.09 -1.03 5.13
C LEU A 123 -9.38 -0.98 5.94
N ARG A 124 -9.66 -2.02 6.74
CA ARG A 124 -10.83 -2.05 7.62
C ARG A 124 -10.75 -0.97 8.68
N GLU A 125 -9.59 -0.79 9.28
CA GLU A 125 -9.35 0.27 10.27
C GLU A 125 -9.52 1.66 9.65
N ALA A 126 -9.01 1.86 8.45
CA ALA A 126 -9.17 3.13 7.73
C ALA A 126 -10.64 3.43 7.43
N LYS A 127 -11.42 2.41 7.09
CA LYS A 127 -12.87 2.55 6.89
C LYS A 127 -13.55 3.00 8.18
N ASP A 128 -13.22 2.39 9.30
CA ASP A 128 -13.77 2.78 10.60
C ASP A 128 -13.41 4.21 10.96
N ILE A 129 -12.17 4.61 10.72
CA ILE A 129 -11.70 5.98 10.92
C ILE A 129 -12.51 6.95 10.05
N ALA A 130 -12.72 6.64 8.79
CA ALA A 130 -13.50 7.48 7.87
C ALA A 130 -14.96 7.59 8.31
N ASP A 131 -15.56 6.50 8.77
CA ASP A 131 -16.96 6.48 9.24
C ASP A 131 -17.16 7.34 10.49
N THR A 132 -16.14 7.48 11.32
CA THR A 132 -16.22 8.28 12.56
C THR A 132 -15.72 9.71 12.41
N ALA A 133 -15.17 10.08 11.25
CA ALA A 133 -14.51 11.37 11.02
C ALA A 133 -15.47 12.51 10.63
N LYS A 134 -16.73 12.40 10.88
CA LYS A 134 -17.72 13.41 10.49
C LYS A 134 -17.85 14.54 11.50
#